data_b4abe21cb4442aabf61c61340d1ff9a7
#
_entry.id   b4abe21cb4442aabf61c61340d1ff9a7
#
_cell.length_a   1.000
_cell.length_b   1.000
_cell.length_c   1.000
_cell.angle_alpha   90.00
_cell.angle_beta   90.00
_cell.angle_gamma   90.00
#
_symmetry.space_group_name_H-M   'P 1'
#
loop_
_entity.id
_entity.type
_entity.pdbx_description
1 polymer ?
#
loop_
_entity_poly.entity_id
_entity_poly.type
_entity_poly.pdbx_seq_one_letter_code
_entity_poly.pdbx_strand_id
1 'polypeptide(L)'
;MAEANTPEEQVKLNRQLAQMLKGGVIMDVTTPEQARIAEEAGACAVMALERIPADIRAAGGVSRMSDPKMIKGIQEAVSIPVMAKCRIGHFVEAQLLEAIEIDYIDESEVLSPADDTYHIDKTKFSVPFVCGARDLGEALRRIAEGATMIRTKGEPGTGDVIQAVRHMRKMSQQIRHVVSLREDELFEEAKQLAVPVELVKYVHENGNLPVVNFAAGGVATPADAALMMQLGAEGVFVGSGIFKSGNPAKRAQAIVKAVTNYTDAKLIAELSEDLGEAMVGINADEIELIMEERGR
;
A
#
# COMPACT_ATOMS: atom_id res chain seq x y z
N MET A 1 -6.23 15.50 -31.63
CA MET A 1 -6.53 14.50 -30.59
C MET A 1 -5.20 13.82 -30.29
N ALA A 2 -4.75 13.81 -29.02
CA ALA A 2 -3.57 13.03 -28.65
C ALA A 2 -3.88 11.54 -28.91
N GLU A 3 -2.95 10.82 -29.51
CA GLU A 3 -3.10 9.37 -29.68
C GLU A 3 -3.13 8.72 -28.29
N ALA A 4 -4.04 7.77 -28.10
CA ALA A 4 -4.11 7.03 -26.84
C ALA A 4 -2.84 6.18 -26.69
N ASN A 5 -2.27 6.16 -25.47
CA ASN A 5 -1.10 5.34 -25.16
C ASN A 5 -1.36 3.86 -25.44
N THR A 6 -0.34 3.15 -25.90
CA THR A 6 -0.38 1.68 -25.91
C THR A 6 -0.44 1.16 -24.45
N PRO A 7 -0.90 -0.08 -24.22
CA PRO A 7 -0.90 -0.65 -22.87
C PRO A 7 0.48 -0.63 -22.19
N GLU A 8 1.55 -0.86 -22.94
CA GLU A 8 2.93 -0.83 -22.41
C GLU A 8 3.36 0.59 -22.03
N GLU A 9 3.04 1.58 -22.86
CA GLU A 9 3.29 3.00 -22.56
C GLU A 9 2.50 3.46 -21.35
N GLN A 10 1.25 3.02 -21.21
CA GLN A 10 0.41 3.34 -20.07
C GLN A 10 0.97 2.73 -18.77
N VAL A 11 1.40 1.47 -18.79
CA VAL A 11 2.05 0.84 -17.61
C VAL A 11 3.34 1.58 -17.23
N LYS A 12 4.13 2.00 -18.22
CA LYS A 12 5.35 2.79 -17.97
C LYS A 12 5.02 4.13 -17.32
N LEU A 13 4.03 4.85 -17.83
CA LEU A 13 3.55 6.11 -17.26
C LEU A 13 3.06 5.90 -15.82
N ASN A 14 2.25 4.88 -15.59
CA ASN A 14 1.70 4.57 -14.27
C ASN A 14 2.79 4.22 -13.25
N ARG A 15 3.86 3.51 -13.66
CA ARG A 15 5.05 3.30 -12.81
C ARG A 15 5.74 4.60 -12.45
N GLN A 16 5.86 5.53 -13.40
CA GLN A 16 6.45 6.85 -13.13
C GLN A 16 5.60 7.66 -12.16
N LEU A 17 4.27 7.64 -12.30
CA LEU A 17 3.36 8.29 -11.36
C LEU A 17 3.52 7.70 -9.93
N ALA A 18 3.55 6.38 -9.80
CA ALA A 18 3.78 5.73 -8.50
C ALA A 18 5.17 6.07 -7.92
N GLN A 19 6.20 6.17 -8.77
CA GLN A 19 7.56 6.56 -8.36
C GLN A 19 7.62 7.96 -7.75
N MET A 20 6.73 8.87 -8.15
CA MET A 20 6.65 10.22 -7.57
C MET A 20 6.21 10.23 -6.11
N LEU A 21 5.58 9.17 -5.61
CA LEU A 21 5.15 9.02 -4.23
C LEU A 21 6.26 8.50 -3.30
N LYS A 22 7.40 8.07 -3.86
CA LYS A 22 8.53 7.51 -3.12
C LYS A 22 9.02 8.45 -2.02
N GLY A 23 9.24 7.90 -0.83
CA GLY A 23 9.65 8.67 0.35
C GLY A 23 8.49 9.37 1.07
N GLY A 24 7.26 9.18 0.61
CA GLY A 24 6.07 9.79 1.18
C GLY A 24 5.27 8.89 2.11
N VAL A 25 4.23 9.50 2.68
CA VAL A 25 3.23 8.84 3.52
C VAL A 25 1.86 8.97 2.87
N ILE A 26 1.16 7.85 2.72
CA ILE A 26 -0.22 7.78 2.24
C ILE A 26 -1.11 7.50 3.44
N MET A 27 -2.12 8.33 3.65
CA MET A 27 -2.98 8.28 4.84
C MET A 27 -4.41 7.88 4.49
N ASP A 28 -4.97 6.93 5.22
CA ASP A 28 -6.40 6.58 5.14
C ASP A 28 -7.24 7.70 5.76
N VAL A 29 -8.25 8.14 5.03
CA VAL A 29 -9.16 9.21 5.43
C VAL A 29 -10.61 8.83 5.15
N THR A 30 -11.54 9.24 6.02
CA THR A 30 -12.97 8.93 5.90
C THR A 30 -13.83 10.16 5.66
N THR A 31 -13.26 11.35 5.78
CA THR A 31 -13.95 12.62 5.58
C THR A 31 -13.08 13.63 4.85
N PRO A 32 -13.68 14.64 4.17
CA PRO A 32 -12.94 15.75 3.58
C PRO A 32 -12.04 16.49 4.58
N GLU A 33 -12.46 16.60 5.84
CA GLU A 33 -11.70 17.26 6.89
C GLU A 33 -10.45 16.45 7.26
N GLN A 34 -10.57 15.14 7.42
CA GLN A 34 -9.41 14.27 7.63
C GLN A 34 -8.43 14.34 6.45
N ALA A 35 -8.93 14.43 5.24
CA ALA A 35 -8.10 14.58 4.04
C ALA A 35 -7.28 15.89 4.07
N ARG A 36 -7.89 17.01 4.49
CA ARG A 36 -7.16 18.28 4.67
C ARG A 36 -6.09 18.19 5.76
N ILE A 37 -6.40 17.56 6.89
CA ILE A 37 -5.42 17.32 7.96
C ILE A 37 -4.24 16.50 7.43
N ALA A 38 -4.49 15.47 6.63
CA ALA A 38 -3.45 14.66 6.02
C ALA A 38 -2.59 15.47 5.04
N GLU A 39 -3.19 16.26 4.17
CA GLU A 39 -2.49 17.15 3.22
C GLU A 39 -1.63 18.20 3.95
N GLU A 40 -2.20 18.87 4.96
CA GLU A 40 -1.49 19.86 5.80
C GLU A 40 -0.31 19.23 6.57
N ALA A 41 -0.42 17.97 6.95
CA ALA A 41 0.66 17.22 7.58
C ALA A 41 1.79 16.85 6.61
N GLY A 42 1.58 16.98 5.30
CA GLY A 42 2.54 16.65 4.26
C GLY A 42 2.40 15.24 3.69
N ALA A 43 1.23 14.63 3.77
CA ALA A 43 0.95 13.37 3.08
C ALA A 43 1.16 13.54 1.56
N CYS A 44 1.71 12.52 0.89
CA CYS A 44 1.89 12.55 -0.56
C CYS A 44 0.63 12.11 -1.33
N ALA A 45 -0.29 11.43 -0.66
CA ALA A 45 -1.58 11.01 -1.16
C ALA A 45 -2.50 10.64 0.02
N VAL A 46 -3.79 10.54 -0.22
CA VAL A 46 -4.77 9.99 0.72
C VAL A 46 -5.48 8.78 0.12
N MET A 47 -5.89 7.85 0.98
CA MET A 47 -6.75 6.72 0.64
C MET A 47 -8.15 7.01 1.16
N ALA A 48 -9.10 7.19 0.25
CA ALA A 48 -10.49 7.46 0.59
C ALA A 48 -11.22 6.16 0.97
N LEU A 49 -11.76 6.09 2.18
CA LEU A 49 -12.47 4.94 2.74
C LEU A 49 -13.69 5.40 3.54
N GLU A 50 -14.81 4.68 3.47
CA GLU A 50 -15.92 4.90 4.40
C GLU A 50 -15.59 4.45 5.81
N ARG A 51 -14.79 3.38 5.92
CA ARG A 51 -14.33 2.79 7.17
C ARG A 51 -12.86 2.45 7.07
N ILE A 52 -12.08 2.91 8.04
CA ILE A 52 -10.68 2.50 8.18
C ILE A 52 -10.59 1.02 8.59
N PRO A 53 -9.44 0.36 8.38
CA PRO A 53 -9.30 -1.08 8.64
C PRO A 53 -9.72 -1.53 10.05
N ALA A 54 -9.47 -0.74 11.10
CA ALA A 54 -9.90 -1.07 12.46
C ALA A 54 -11.43 -1.13 12.59
N ASP A 55 -12.16 -0.22 11.94
CA ASP A 55 -13.63 -0.21 11.95
C ASP A 55 -14.20 -1.35 11.10
N ILE A 56 -13.52 -1.74 10.00
CA ILE A 56 -13.89 -2.91 9.21
C ILE A 56 -13.80 -4.18 10.06
N ARG A 57 -12.72 -4.34 10.85
CA ARG A 57 -12.59 -5.48 11.79
C ARG A 57 -13.69 -5.49 12.84
N ALA A 58 -13.96 -4.35 13.45
CA ALA A 58 -14.97 -4.23 14.50
C ALA A 58 -16.40 -4.49 14.00
N ALA A 59 -16.72 -4.07 12.77
CA ALA A 59 -18.05 -4.24 12.19
C ALA A 59 -18.30 -5.67 11.69
N GLY A 60 -17.25 -6.40 11.28
CA GLY A 60 -17.36 -7.71 10.63
C GLY A 60 -18.13 -7.67 9.31
N GLY A 61 -18.46 -8.83 8.79
CA GLY A 61 -19.24 -8.98 7.57
C GLY A 61 -18.49 -8.64 6.28
N VAL A 62 -19.25 -8.37 5.21
CA VAL A 62 -18.70 -8.09 3.88
C VAL A 62 -18.37 -6.60 3.74
N SER A 63 -17.09 -6.30 3.52
CA SER A 63 -16.61 -4.95 3.21
C SER A 63 -16.51 -4.76 1.70
N ARG A 64 -17.10 -3.68 1.20
CA ARG A 64 -17.18 -3.34 -0.23
C ARG A 64 -16.50 -2.01 -0.54
N MET A 65 -16.39 -1.69 -1.83
CA MET A 65 -15.98 -0.36 -2.29
C MET A 65 -16.82 0.74 -1.63
N SER A 66 -16.18 1.85 -1.27
CA SER A 66 -16.84 3.01 -0.67
C SER A 66 -17.75 3.75 -1.65
N ASP A 67 -18.73 4.50 -1.13
CA ASP A 67 -19.65 5.29 -1.92
C ASP A 67 -18.90 6.31 -2.80
N PRO A 68 -19.14 6.34 -4.13
CA PRO A 68 -18.50 7.28 -5.03
C PRO A 68 -18.72 8.76 -4.66
N LYS A 69 -19.85 9.11 -4.06
CA LYS A 69 -20.12 10.48 -3.61
C LYS A 69 -19.18 10.90 -2.48
N MET A 70 -18.92 9.99 -1.54
CA MET A 70 -17.95 10.22 -0.46
C MET A 70 -16.53 10.38 -1.03
N ILE A 71 -16.13 9.53 -1.97
CA ILE A 71 -14.81 9.61 -2.61
C ILE A 71 -14.65 10.96 -3.34
N LYS A 72 -15.65 11.38 -4.12
CA LYS A 72 -15.66 12.70 -4.80
C LYS A 72 -15.53 13.86 -3.81
N GLY A 73 -16.22 13.81 -2.68
CA GLY A 73 -16.09 14.84 -1.62
C GLY A 73 -14.65 14.94 -1.06
N ILE A 74 -13.93 13.84 -1.00
CA ILE A 74 -12.49 13.84 -0.62
C ILE A 74 -11.65 14.40 -1.78
N GLN A 75 -11.89 14.00 -3.02
CA GLN A 75 -11.19 14.55 -4.21
C GLN A 75 -11.34 16.08 -4.30
N GLU A 76 -12.51 16.62 -4.01
CA GLU A 76 -12.76 18.06 -4.00
C GLU A 76 -12.07 18.80 -2.84
N ALA A 77 -11.69 18.09 -1.77
CA ALA A 77 -11.16 18.70 -0.55
C ALA A 77 -9.65 18.90 -0.56
N VAL A 78 -8.91 18.19 -1.39
CA VAL A 78 -7.43 18.18 -1.41
C VAL A 78 -6.88 18.32 -2.82
N SER A 79 -5.63 18.77 -2.90
CA SER A 79 -4.87 18.88 -4.16
C SER A 79 -3.91 17.71 -4.41
N ILE A 80 -3.64 16.93 -3.38
CA ILE A 80 -2.81 15.71 -3.49
C ILE A 80 -3.62 14.55 -4.09
N PRO A 81 -2.95 13.54 -4.68
CA PRO A 81 -3.63 12.37 -5.25
C PRO A 81 -4.55 11.66 -4.26
N VAL A 82 -5.68 11.21 -4.76
CA VAL A 82 -6.65 10.41 -4.01
C VAL A 82 -6.68 8.99 -4.54
N MET A 83 -6.50 8.03 -3.65
CA MET A 83 -6.63 6.60 -3.91
C MET A 83 -7.97 6.08 -3.39
N ALA A 84 -8.48 5.00 -3.98
CA ALA A 84 -9.61 4.27 -3.43
C ALA A 84 -9.41 2.76 -3.62
N LYS A 85 -10.13 1.96 -2.81
CA LYS A 85 -10.03 0.51 -2.81
C LYS A 85 -11.16 -0.14 -3.59
N CYS A 86 -10.84 -1.16 -4.38
CA CYS A 86 -11.79 -2.11 -4.91
C CYS A 86 -11.53 -3.50 -4.31
N ARG A 87 -12.52 -4.37 -4.34
CA ARG A 87 -12.39 -5.76 -3.90
C ARG A 87 -11.52 -6.55 -4.89
N ILE A 88 -10.76 -7.50 -4.39
CA ILE A 88 -9.98 -8.41 -5.22
C ILE A 88 -10.88 -9.09 -6.25
N GLY A 89 -10.49 -9.05 -7.53
CA GLY A 89 -11.20 -9.61 -8.67
C GLY A 89 -12.43 -8.82 -9.15
N HIS A 90 -12.81 -7.77 -8.45
CA HIS A 90 -14.02 -6.99 -8.80
C HIS A 90 -13.73 -5.90 -9.83
N PHE A 91 -13.51 -6.30 -11.08
CA PHE A 91 -13.17 -5.36 -12.15
C PHE A 91 -14.23 -4.28 -12.41
N VAL A 92 -15.52 -4.51 -12.10
CA VAL A 92 -16.56 -3.49 -12.23
C VAL A 92 -16.39 -2.39 -11.17
N GLU A 93 -16.02 -2.71 -9.92
CA GLU A 93 -15.68 -1.67 -8.95
C GLU A 93 -14.49 -0.82 -9.43
N ALA A 94 -13.48 -1.44 -10.04
CA ALA A 94 -12.37 -0.69 -10.64
C ALA A 94 -12.82 0.22 -11.79
N GLN A 95 -13.73 -0.25 -12.65
CA GLN A 95 -14.34 0.57 -13.71
C GLN A 95 -15.12 1.78 -13.15
N LEU A 96 -15.83 1.60 -12.03
CA LEU A 96 -16.53 2.69 -11.36
C LEU A 96 -15.54 3.73 -10.82
N LEU A 97 -14.42 3.29 -10.22
CA LEU A 97 -13.40 4.19 -9.71
C LEU A 97 -12.68 4.94 -10.84
N GLU A 98 -12.35 4.26 -11.93
CA GLU A 98 -11.78 4.92 -13.12
C GLU A 98 -12.76 5.96 -13.71
N ALA A 99 -14.06 5.65 -13.75
CA ALA A 99 -15.09 6.55 -14.26
C ALA A 99 -15.29 7.83 -13.42
N ILE A 100 -14.92 7.82 -12.15
CA ILE A 100 -14.90 9.00 -11.29
C ILE A 100 -13.51 9.67 -11.22
N GLU A 101 -12.64 9.31 -12.14
CA GLU A 101 -11.30 9.90 -12.30
C GLU A 101 -10.43 9.78 -11.02
N ILE A 102 -10.47 8.63 -10.35
CA ILE A 102 -9.59 8.34 -9.23
C ILE A 102 -8.13 8.31 -9.68
N ASP A 103 -7.20 8.81 -8.86
CA ASP A 103 -5.78 8.86 -9.24
C ASP A 103 -5.08 7.51 -9.16
N TYR A 104 -5.46 6.65 -8.19
CA TYR A 104 -4.93 5.29 -8.01
C TYR A 104 -6.03 4.36 -7.48
N ILE A 105 -6.00 3.11 -7.91
CA ILE A 105 -6.86 2.05 -7.39
C ILE A 105 -6.04 1.05 -6.59
N ASP A 106 -6.44 0.76 -5.36
CA ASP A 106 -5.89 -0.33 -4.55
C ASP A 106 -6.83 -1.54 -4.65
N GLU A 107 -6.42 -2.58 -5.39
CA GLU A 107 -7.09 -3.88 -5.37
C GLU A 107 -6.69 -4.57 -4.07
N SER A 108 -7.59 -4.53 -3.08
CA SER A 108 -7.22 -4.65 -1.68
C SER A 108 -7.83 -5.83 -0.95
N GLU A 109 -6.97 -6.56 -0.24
CA GLU A 109 -7.34 -7.60 0.73
C GLU A 109 -8.04 -7.04 1.98
N VAL A 110 -7.99 -5.75 2.22
CA VAL A 110 -8.72 -5.08 3.33
C VAL A 110 -10.23 -5.21 3.14
N LEU A 111 -10.69 -5.14 1.89
CA LEU A 111 -12.08 -5.42 1.53
C LEU A 111 -12.28 -6.93 1.38
N SER A 112 -13.56 -7.36 1.45
CA SER A 112 -13.89 -8.76 1.21
C SER A 112 -13.66 -9.12 -0.26
N PRO A 113 -12.92 -10.19 -0.59
CA PRO A 113 -12.71 -10.59 -1.99
C PRO A 113 -14.04 -10.83 -2.72
N ALA A 114 -14.10 -10.45 -3.98
CA ALA A 114 -15.20 -10.80 -4.88
C ALA A 114 -14.88 -12.05 -5.70
N ASP A 115 -13.60 -12.36 -5.85
CA ASP A 115 -13.09 -13.54 -6.51
C ASP A 115 -11.94 -14.12 -5.68
N ASP A 116 -11.91 -15.42 -5.50
CA ASP A 116 -10.89 -16.16 -4.74
C ASP A 116 -9.79 -16.75 -5.63
N THR A 117 -9.97 -16.67 -6.95
CA THR A 117 -9.07 -17.24 -7.96
C THR A 117 -8.40 -16.17 -8.80
N TYR A 118 -9.17 -15.20 -9.30
CA TYR A 118 -8.71 -14.23 -10.27
C TYR A 118 -8.56 -12.83 -9.68
N HIS A 119 -7.42 -12.20 -9.94
CA HIS A 119 -7.20 -10.77 -9.77
C HIS A 119 -7.61 -10.02 -11.05
N ILE A 120 -7.80 -8.71 -10.91
CA ILE A 120 -8.13 -7.83 -12.03
C ILE A 120 -6.98 -7.80 -13.04
N ASP A 121 -7.28 -7.90 -14.34
CA ASP A 121 -6.35 -7.56 -15.42
C ASP A 121 -6.19 -6.03 -15.49
N LYS A 122 -5.16 -5.53 -14.85
CA LYS A 122 -4.88 -4.10 -14.70
C LYS A 122 -4.39 -3.45 -15.99
N THR A 123 -3.99 -4.25 -16.97
CA THR A 123 -3.57 -3.76 -18.29
C THR A 123 -4.73 -3.19 -19.11
N LYS A 124 -5.97 -3.42 -18.66
CA LYS A 124 -7.19 -2.90 -19.30
C LYS A 124 -7.61 -1.50 -18.78
N PHE A 125 -6.85 -0.95 -17.85
CA PHE A 125 -7.14 0.33 -17.21
C PHE A 125 -6.05 1.36 -17.51
N SER A 126 -6.41 2.61 -17.57
CA SER A 126 -5.47 3.73 -17.69
C SER A 126 -4.91 4.18 -16.34
N VAL A 127 -5.68 3.96 -15.26
CA VAL A 127 -5.32 4.33 -13.90
C VAL A 127 -4.29 3.36 -13.28
N PRO A 128 -3.30 3.85 -12.50
CA PRO A 128 -2.34 3.00 -11.81
C PRO A 128 -2.98 2.19 -10.68
N PHE A 129 -2.52 0.94 -10.53
CA PHE A 129 -2.96 0.02 -9.48
C PHE A 129 -1.89 -0.22 -8.42
N VAL A 130 -2.35 -0.25 -7.16
CA VAL A 130 -1.63 -0.68 -5.98
C VAL A 130 -2.12 -2.07 -5.57
N CYS A 131 -1.22 -2.95 -5.18
CA CYS A 131 -1.56 -4.28 -4.63
C CYS A 131 -0.71 -4.61 -3.42
N GLY A 132 -1.28 -5.35 -2.48
CA GLY A 132 -0.58 -5.94 -1.35
C GLY A 132 0.18 -7.21 -1.74
N ALA A 133 1.33 -7.43 -1.12
CA ALA A 133 2.09 -8.67 -1.24
C ALA A 133 2.78 -9.01 0.08
N ARG A 134 2.92 -10.32 0.36
CA ARG A 134 3.62 -10.84 1.54
C ARG A 134 5.03 -11.29 1.23
N ASP A 135 5.30 -11.54 -0.05
CA ASP A 135 6.57 -12.07 -0.52
C ASP A 135 6.82 -11.72 -2.00
N LEU A 136 8.02 -12.06 -2.48
CA LEU A 136 8.45 -11.75 -3.85
C LEU A 136 7.56 -12.38 -4.91
N GLY A 137 7.17 -13.65 -4.74
CA GLY A 137 6.32 -14.35 -5.71
C GLY A 137 4.97 -13.66 -5.86
N GLU A 138 4.32 -13.31 -4.74
CA GLU A 138 3.05 -12.59 -4.76
C GLU A 138 3.20 -11.20 -5.39
N ALA A 139 4.26 -10.46 -5.06
CA ALA A 139 4.55 -9.16 -5.68
C ALA A 139 4.72 -9.26 -7.19
N LEU A 140 5.53 -10.20 -7.66
CA LEU A 140 5.79 -10.36 -9.09
C LEU A 140 4.56 -10.83 -9.86
N ARG A 141 3.67 -11.65 -9.24
CA ARG A 141 2.38 -11.98 -9.87
C ARG A 141 1.50 -10.75 -10.05
N ARG A 142 1.37 -9.91 -9.04
CA ARG A 142 0.62 -8.64 -9.14
C ARG A 142 1.21 -7.70 -10.18
N ILE A 143 2.54 -7.62 -10.26
CA ILE A 143 3.24 -6.82 -11.28
C ILE A 143 3.00 -7.38 -12.70
N ALA A 144 3.00 -8.70 -12.85
CA ALA A 144 2.66 -9.36 -14.12
C ALA A 144 1.24 -9.03 -14.61
N GLU A 145 0.31 -8.84 -13.68
CA GLU A 145 -1.07 -8.44 -13.96
C GLU A 145 -1.23 -6.92 -14.24
N GLY A 146 -0.15 -6.15 -14.12
CA GLY A 146 -0.13 -4.71 -14.40
C GLY A 146 -0.12 -3.80 -13.16
N ALA A 147 0.07 -4.32 -11.95
CA ALA A 147 0.26 -3.47 -10.78
C ALA A 147 1.52 -2.61 -10.95
N THR A 148 1.42 -1.33 -10.59
CA THR A 148 2.49 -0.33 -10.73
C THR A 148 3.03 0.16 -9.38
N MET A 149 2.46 -0.34 -8.30
CA MET A 149 2.90 -0.13 -6.93
C MET A 149 2.59 -1.37 -6.09
N ILE A 150 3.54 -1.77 -5.26
CA ILE A 150 3.38 -2.84 -4.28
C ILE A 150 3.43 -2.23 -2.88
N ARG A 151 2.68 -2.81 -1.96
CA ARG A 151 2.81 -2.57 -0.52
C ARG A 151 2.84 -3.89 0.24
N THR A 152 3.40 -3.89 1.44
CA THR A 152 3.20 -5.05 2.32
C THR A 152 1.72 -5.19 2.65
N LYS A 153 1.23 -6.42 2.77
CA LYS A 153 -0.12 -6.66 3.29
C LYS A 153 -0.19 -6.26 4.76
N GLY A 154 0.76 -6.70 5.57
CA GLY A 154 0.71 -6.53 7.01
C GLY A 154 -0.57 -7.12 7.59
N GLU A 155 -1.02 -6.63 8.75
CA GLU A 155 -2.37 -6.84 9.26
C GLU A 155 -3.02 -5.48 9.56
N PRO A 156 -3.75 -4.92 8.59
CA PRO A 156 -4.34 -3.59 8.69
C PRO A 156 -5.32 -3.48 9.85
N GLY A 157 -5.33 -2.34 10.52
CA GLY A 157 -6.26 -2.04 11.61
C GLY A 157 -5.89 -2.66 12.98
N THR A 158 -4.76 -3.35 13.09
CA THR A 158 -4.28 -3.91 14.37
C THR A 158 -3.46 -2.93 15.20
N GLY A 159 -2.78 -1.96 14.55
CA GLY A 159 -1.78 -1.14 15.23
C GLY A 159 -0.53 -1.91 15.66
N ASP A 160 -0.38 -3.15 15.18
CA ASP A 160 0.78 -4.02 15.38
C ASP A 160 1.52 -4.20 14.05
N VAL A 161 2.75 -3.73 14.00
CA VAL A 161 3.58 -3.69 12.79
C VAL A 161 4.25 -5.03 12.45
N ILE A 162 4.12 -6.04 13.32
CA ILE A 162 4.90 -7.29 13.23
C ILE A 162 4.74 -7.99 11.88
N GLN A 163 3.52 -8.05 11.31
CA GLN A 163 3.29 -8.72 10.02
C GLN A 163 3.89 -7.93 8.86
N ALA A 164 3.80 -6.60 8.88
CA ALA A 164 4.45 -5.76 7.88
C ALA A 164 5.98 -5.93 7.91
N VAL A 165 6.57 -6.01 9.10
CA VAL A 165 8.01 -6.30 9.28
C VAL A 165 8.38 -7.67 8.70
N ARG A 166 7.58 -8.71 9.00
CA ARG A 166 7.80 -10.06 8.45
C ARG A 166 7.78 -10.05 6.93
N HIS A 167 6.78 -9.39 6.32
CA HIS A 167 6.64 -9.30 4.86
C HIS A 167 7.81 -8.54 4.22
N MET A 168 8.20 -7.40 4.79
CA MET A 168 9.31 -6.61 4.26
C MET A 168 10.64 -7.38 4.35
N ARG A 169 10.90 -8.05 5.47
CA ARG A 169 12.10 -8.88 5.64
C ARG A 169 12.11 -10.07 4.69
N LYS A 170 10.97 -10.75 4.51
CA LYS A 170 10.83 -11.87 3.56
C LYS A 170 11.09 -11.41 2.13
N MET A 171 10.50 -10.30 1.72
CA MET A 171 10.74 -9.68 0.41
C MET A 171 12.21 -9.42 0.18
N SER A 172 12.87 -8.72 1.11
CA SER A 172 14.29 -8.39 1.01
C SER A 172 15.20 -9.64 1.00
N GLN A 173 14.82 -10.67 1.76
CA GLN A 173 15.55 -11.94 1.78
C GLN A 173 15.45 -12.66 0.42
N GLN A 174 14.25 -12.74 -0.14
CA GLN A 174 14.02 -13.38 -1.43
C GLN A 174 14.65 -12.61 -2.59
N ILE A 175 14.64 -11.28 -2.57
CA ILE A 175 15.37 -10.47 -3.55
C ILE A 175 16.87 -10.78 -3.49
N ARG A 176 17.47 -10.81 -2.30
CA ARG A 176 18.90 -11.17 -2.16
C ARG A 176 19.17 -12.60 -2.64
N HIS A 177 18.26 -13.54 -2.39
CA HIS A 177 18.39 -14.90 -2.91
C HIS A 177 18.44 -14.89 -4.45
N VAL A 178 17.46 -14.24 -5.11
CA VAL A 178 17.42 -14.16 -6.59
C VAL A 178 18.68 -13.52 -7.15
N VAL A 179 19.18 -12.44 -6.53
CA VAL A 179 20.45 -11.80 -6.93
C VAL A 179 21.64 -12.74 -6.84
N SER A 180 21.66 -13.67 -5.88
CA SER A 180 22.76 -14.62 -5.69
C SER A 180 22.72 -15.84 -6.61
N LEU A 181 21.63 -16.08 -7.35
CA LEU A 181 21.50 -17.20 -8.27
C LEU A 181 22.38 -17.03 -9.50
N ARG A 182 22.70 -18.15 -10.13
CA ARG A 182 23.30 -18.16 -11.47
C ARG A 182 22.21 -17.96 -12.51
N GLU A 183 22.56 -17.46 -13.69
CA GLU A 183 21.61 -17.22 -14.77
C GLU A 183 20.83 -18.49 -15.20
N ASP A 184 21.50 -19.66 -15.18
CA ASP A 184 20.89 -20.95 -15.52
C ASP A 184 19.87 -21.44 -14.47
N GLU A 185 19.88 -20.90 -13.26
CA GLU A 185 18.97 -21.22 -12.17
C GLU A 185 17.67 -20.38 -12.19
N LEU A 186 17.65 -19.25 -12.91
CA LEU A 186 16.53 -18.30 -12.90
C LEU A 186 15.22 -18.87 -13.46
N PHE A 187 15.30 -19.81 -14.40
CA PHE A 187 14.12 -20.48 -14.95
C PHE A 187 13.42 -21.35 -13.89
N GLU A 188 14.19 -22.04 -13.06
CA GLU A 188 13.62 -22.85 -11.99
C GLU A 188 13.04 -21.98 -10.88
N GLU A 189 13.74 -20.91 -10.51
CA GLU A 189 13.23 -19.93 -9.53
C GLU A 189 11.90 -19.31 -10.00
N ALA A 190 11.77 -18.97 -11.28
CA ALA A 190 10.53 -18.45 -11.86
C ALA A 190 9.37 -19.44 -11.74
N LYS A 191 9.62 -20.74 -11.91
CA LYS A 191 8.61 -21.77 -11.70
C LYS A 191 8.21 -21.90 -10.24
N GLN A 192 9.19 -21.87 -9.32
CA GLN A 192 8.92 -21.96 -7.88
C GLN A 192 8.10 -20.76 -7.38
N LEU A 193 8.38 -19.57 -7.86
CA LEU A 193 7.64 -18.35 -7.57
C LEU A 193 6.31 -18.28 -8.34
N ALA A 194 6.10 -19.10 -9.35
CA ALA A 194 4.96 -19.08 -10.27
C ALA A 194 4.78 -17.72 -10.97
N VAL A 195 5.87 -17.21 -11.57
CA VAL A 195 5.93 -15.89 -12.22
C VAL A 195 6.63 -15.95 -13.58
N PRO A 196 6.43 -14.94 -14.45
CA PRO A 196 7.21 -14.78 -15.67
C PRO A 196 8.71 -14.67 -15.38
N VAL A 197 9.52 -15.40 -16.14
CA VAL A 197 10.99 -15.43 -15.95
C VAL A 197 11.63 -14.05 -16.16
N GLU A 198 11.05 -13.21 -17.01
CA GLU A 198 11.52 -11.85 -17.28
C GLU A 198 11.52 -10.97 -16.03
N LEU A 199 10.55 -11.17 -15.14
CA LEU A 199 10.49 -10.45 -13.85
C LEU A 199 11.55 -10.95 -12.88
N VAL A 200 11.86 -12.25 -12.88
CA VAL A 200 12.95 -12.82 -12.08
C VAL A 200 14.31 -12.31 -12.56
N LYS A 201 14.51 -12.28 -13.89
CA LYS A 201 15.72 -11.68 -14.49
C LYS A 201 15.88 -10.22 -14.11
N TYR A 202 14.78 -9.44 -14.17
CA TYR A 202 14.81 -8.04 -13.75
C TYR A 202 15.30 -7.91 -12.29
N VAL A 203 14.74 -8.69 -11.38
CA VAL A 203 15.15 -8.68 -9.96
C VAL A 203 16.59 -9.11 -9.79
N HIS A 204 17.03 -10.13 -10.52
CA HIS A 204 18.42 -10.62 -10.51
C HIS A 204 19.41 -9.53 -10.92
N GLU A 205 19.12 -8.81 -11.99
CA GLU A 205 19.97 -7.77 -12.56
C GLU A 205 19.98 -6.47 -11.73
N ASN A 206 18.83 -6.09 -11.17
CA ASN A 206 18.62 -4.78 -10.55
C ASN A 206 18.61 -4.81 -9.00
N GLY A 207 18.42 -5.98 -8.39
CA GLY A 207 18.37 -6.12 -6.93
C GLY A 207 17.14 -5.47 -6.26
N ASN A 208 16.10 -5.16 -7.03
CA ASN A 208 14.86 -4.55 -6.55
C ASN A 208 13.67 -4.96 -7.41
N LEU A 209 12.45 -4.58 -6.97
CA LEU A 209 11.24 -4.69 -7.80
C LEU A 209 11.24 -3.64 -8.91
N PRO A 210 10.58 -3.92 -10.07
CA PRO A 210 10.41 -2.93 -11.14
C PRO A 210 9.40 -1.82 -10.81
N VAL A 211 8.84 -1.81 -9.61
CA VAL A 211 7.88 -0.84 -9.08
C VAL A 211 8.22 -0.49 -7.64
N VAL A 212 7.72 0.63 -7.14
CA VAL A 212 7.92 1.03 -5.72
C VAL A 212 7.23 0.04 -4.78
N ASN A 213 7.86 -0.19 -3.63
CA ASN A 213 7.36 -1.07 -2.57
C ASN A 213 7.22 -0.30 -1.25
N PHE A 214 5.99 -0.06 -0.83
CA PHE A 214 5.66 0.64 0.41
C PHE A 214 5.38 -0.33 1.54
N ALA A 215 5.56 0.14 2.77
CA ALA A 215 5.10 -0.57 3.96
C ALA A 215 3.65 -0.22 4.28
N ALA A 216 2.86 -1.21 4.63
CA ALA A 216 1.48 -1.05 5.09
C ALA A 216 1.14 -2.13 6.13
N GLY A 217 0.16 -1.82 6.98
CA GLY A 217 -0.39 -2.73 7.98
C GLY A 217 0.26 -2.58 9.37
N GLY A 218 -0.45 -1.90 10.28
CA GLY A 218 -0.10 -1.82 11.68
C GLY A 218 0.81 -0.65 12.10
N VAL A 219 1.21 0.23 11.18
CA VAL A 219 2.01 1.42 11.52
C VAL A 219 1.17 2.39 12.37
N ALA A 220 1.65 2.69 13.57
CA ALA A 220 0.93 3.55 14.53
C ALA A 220 1.79 4.68 15.13
N THR A 221 3.12 4.60 15.01
CA THR A 221 4.05 5.55 15.61
C THR A 221 5.10 6.05 14.63
N PRO A 222 5.77 7.19 14.90
CA PRO A 222 6.93 7.62 14.11
C PRO A 222 8.05 6.59 14.07
N ALA A 223 8.27 5.87 15.17
CA ALA A 223 9.28 4.82 15.25
C ALA A 223 8.95 3.61 14.36
N ASP A 224 7.66 3.20 14.29
CA ASP A 224 7.22 2.14 13.38
C ASP A 224 7.49 2.53 11.92
N ALA A 225 7.14 3.76 11.54
CA ALA A 225 7.37 4.26 10.19
C ALA A 225 8.86 4.29 9.83
N ALA A 226 9.70 4.79 10.74
CA ALA A 226 11.15 4.79 10.56
C ALA A 226 11.74 3.38 10.48
N LEU A 227 11.24 2.43 11.28
CA LEU A 227 11.63 1.02 11.20
C LEU A 227 11.36 0.45 9.82
N MET A 228 10.16 0.67 9.28
CA MET A 228 9.82 0.17 7.95
C MET A 228 10.71 0.75 6.85
N MET A 229 11.01 2.06 6.93
CA MET A 229 11.93 2.72 6.00
C MET A 229 13.35 2.15 6.10
N GLN A 230 13.86 1.91 7.30
CA GLN A 230 15.18 1.27 7.50
C GLN A 230 15.23 -0.18 7.04
N LEU A 231 14.09 -0.87 7.01
CA LEU A 231 13.97 -2.23 6.45
C LEU A 231 13.87 -2.25 4.93
N GLY A 232 13.87 -1.09 4.27
CA GLY A 232 13.89 -0.95 2.82
C GLY A 232 12.56 -0.60 2.17
N ALA A 233 11.55 -0.21 2.95
CA ALA A 233 10.34 0.37 2.38
C ALA A 233 10.66 1.70 1.68
N GLU A 234 9.95 1.98 0.60
CA GLU A 234 10.12 3.20 -0.20
C GLU A 234 9.06 4.27 0.11
N GLY A 235 8.29 4.06 1.14
CA GLY A 235 7.25 4.92 1.70
C GLY A 235 6.36 4.09 2.62
N VAL A 236 5.36 4.74 3.21
CA VAL A 236 4.51 4.12 4.23
C VAL A 236 3.05 4.47 3.99
N PHE A 237 2.17 3.48 4.10
CA PHE A 237 0.74 3.66 4.30
C PHE A 237 0.43 3.65 5.78
N VAL A 238 -0.38 4.60 6.24
CA VAL A 238 -0.88 4.64 7.62
C VAL A 238 -2.40 4.69 7.58
N GLY A 239 -3.02 3.63 8.07
CA GLY A 239 -4.48 3.52 8.15
C GLY A 239 -5.01 4.06 9.47
N SER A 240 -5.43 3.14 10.34
CA SER A 240 -6.05 3.49 11.63
C SER A 240 -5.12 4.25 12.59
N GLY A 241 -3.81 4.16 12.41
CA GLY A 241 -2.81 4.69 13.35
C GLY A 241 -2.85 6.21 13.56
N ILE A 242 -3.39 6.98 12.61
CA ILE A 242 -3.50 8.44 12.73
C ILE A 242 -4.81 8.85 13.38
N PHE A 243 -5.95 8.57 12.74
CA PHE A 243 -7.24 9.10 13.17
C PHE A 243 -7.87 8.35 14.36
N LYS A 244 -7.31 7.21 14.77
CA LYS A 244 -7.63 6.51 16.03
C LYS A 244 -6.72 6.92 17.20
N SER A 245 -5.83 7.88 17.02
CA SER A 245 -4.93 8.39 18.06
C SER A 245 -5.50 9.62 18.78
N GLY A 246 -4.90 9.97 19.93
CA GLY A 246 -5.35 11.09 20.73
C GLY A 246 -5.10 12.48 20.12
N ASN A 247 -4.12 12.60 19.19
CA ASN A 247 -3.83 13.84 18.47
C ASN A 247 -3.46 13.55 17.01
N PRO A 248 -4.46 13.36 16.13
CA PRO A 248 -4.23 12.95 14.74
C PRO A 248 -3.33 13.91 13.94
N ALA A 249 -3.56 15.22 14.03
CA ALA A 249 -2.79 16.20 13.26
C ALA A 249 -1.31 16.21 13.63
N LYS A 250 -0.99 16.22 14.93
CA LYS A 250 0.40 16.18 15.41
C LYS A 250 1.07 14.86 15.05
N ARG A 251 0.35 13.74 15.20
CA ARG A 251 0.86 12.40 14.85
C ARG A 251 1.12 12.24 13.36
N ALA A 252 0.22 12.73 12.50
CA ALA A 252 0.40 12.74 11.06
C ALA A 252 1.68 13.49 10.66
N GLN A 253 1.90 14.70 11.17
CA GLN A 253 3.11 15.48 10.92
C GLN A 253 4.37 14.76 11.41
N ALA A 254 4.33 14.17 12.61
CA ALA A 254 5.44 13.44 13.19
C ALA A 254 5.83 12.21 12.33
N ILE A 255 4.85 11.45 11.85
CA ILE A 255 5.08 10.29 10.98
C ILE A 255 5.67 10.72 9.63
N VAL A 256 5.15 11.77 9.00
CA VAL A 256 5.71 12.30 7.73
C VAL A 256 7.17 12.69 7.91
N LYS A 257 7.51 13.43 8.96
CA LYS A 257 8.88 13.82 9.25
C LYS A 257 9.79 12.64 9.57
N ALA A 258 9.27 11.64 10.30
CA ALA A 258 10.01 10.42 10.61
C ALA A 258 10.32 9.59 9.35
N VAL A 259 9.41 9.52 8.39
CA VAL A 259 9.63 8.86 7.10
C VAL A 259 10.71 9.56 6.29
N THR A 260 10.69 10.90 6.24
CA THR A 260 11.71 11.69 5.54
C THR A 260 13.09 11.58 6.19
N ASN A 261 13.16 11.46 7.51
CA ASN A 261 14.38 11.49 8.32
C ASN A 261 14.59 10.17 9.10
N TYR A 262 14.26 9.05 8.51
CA TYR A 262 14.15 7.76 9.19
C TYR A 262 15.46 7.23 9.81
N THR A 263 16.61 7.79 9.48
CA THR A 263 17.92 7.46 10.07
C THR A 263 18.35 8.42 11.19
N ASP A 264 17.62 9.51 11.43
CA ASP A 264 17.92 10.46 12.50
C ASP A 264 17.18 10.08 13.79
N ALA A 265 17.82 9.24 14.59
CA ALA A 265 17.26 8.74 15.84
C ALA A 265 16.95 9.88 16.86
N LYS A 266 17.72 10.98 16.86
CA LYS A 266 17.50 12.11 17.74
C LYS A 266 16.22 12.84 17.34
N LEU A 267 16.05 13.15 16.08
CA LEU A 267 14.84 13.78 15.56
C LEU A 267 13.61 12.88 15.79
N ILE A 268 13.72 11.57 15.56
CA ILE A 268 12.61 10.63 15.79
C ILE A 268 12.21 10.61 17.27
N ALA A 269 13.16 10.68 18.19
CA ALA A 269 12.87 10.79 19.63
C ALA A 269 12.08 12.08 19.93
N GLU A 270 12.53 13.23 19.43
CA GLU A 270 11.82 14.51 19.58
C GLU A 270 10.41 14.48 18.95
N LEU A 271 10.25 13.88 17.77
CA LEU A 271 8.96 13.70 17.09
C LEU A 271 8.01 12.77 17.82
N SER A 272 8.50 11.92 18.69
CA SER A 272 7.71 10.95 19.48
C SER A 272 7.17 11.52 20.78
N GLU A 273 7.57 12.75 21.15
CA GLU A 273 7.14 13.41 22.39
C GLU A 273 5.73 14.00 22.27
N ASP A 274 4.94 13.85 23.33
CA ASP A 274 3.62 14.50 23.50
C ASP A 274 2.64 14.31 22.32
N LEU A 275 2.63 13.13 21.72
CA LEU A 275 1.72 12.79 20.60
C LEU A 275 0.30 12.42 21.05
N GLY A 276 0.05 12.40 22.37
CA GLY A 276 -1.16 11.80 22.93
C GLY A 276 -1.14 10.28 22.83
N GLU A 277 -2.24 9.64 23.18
CA GLU A 277 -2.33 8.19 23.14
C GLU A 277 -2.25 7.68 21.69
N ALA A 278 -1.47 6.63 21.49
CA ALA A 278 -1.51 5.86 20.25
C ALA A 278 -2.84 5.12 20.15
N MET A 279 -3.20 4.68 18.92
CA MET A 279 -4.36 3.81 18.80
C MET A 279 -4.23 2.57 19.69
N VAL A 280 -5.33 2.11 20.27
CA VAL A 280 -5.36 0.84 20.98
C VAL A 280 -5.13 -0.27 19.97
N GLY A 281 -4.01 -0.98 20.11
CA GLY A 281 -3.64 -2.07 19.21
C GLY A 281 -4.36 -3.37 19.56
N ILE A 282 -4.39 -4.28 18.59
CA ILE A 282 -4.82 -5.67 18.74
C ILE A 282 -3.60 -6.53 18.46
N ASN A 283 -3.25 -7.41 19.41
CA ASN A 283 -2.15 -8.35 19.20
C ASN A 283 -2.43 -9.24 17.98
N ALA A 284 -1.44 -9.42 17.11
CA ALA A 284 -1.58 -10.24 15.92
C ALA A 284 -2.03 -11.69 16.22
N ASP A 285 -1.69 -12.23 17.39
CA ASP A 285 -2.08 -13.57 17.81
C ASP A 285 -3.55 -13.66 18.32
N GLU A 286 -4.23 -12.53 18.51
CA GLU A 286 -5.60 -12.44 19.01
C GLU A 286 -6.63 -12.11 17.91
N ILE A 287 -6.20 -11.93 16.67
CA ILE A 287 -7.10 -11.61 15.56
C ILE A 287 -7.80 -12.83 15.00
N GLU A 288 -9.11 -12.75 14.82
CA GLU A 288 -9.91 -13.80 14.16
C GLU A 288 -9.92 -13.61 12.63
N LEU A 289 -9.96 -12.37 12.15
CA LEU A 289 -10.00 -12.03 10.73
C LEU A 289 -8.60 -11.75 10.19
N ILE A 290 -8.01 -12.72 9.51
CA ILE A 290 -6.69 -12.61 8.88
C ILE A 290 -6.86 -12.06 7.45
N MET A 291 -6.61 -10.76 7.28
CA MET A 291 -6.76 -10.10 5.99
C MET A 291 -5.63 -10.43 5.02
N GLU A 292 -4.42 -10.63 5.51
CA GLU A 292 -3.23 -10.91 4.68
C GLU A 292 -3.36 -12.21 3.86
N GLU A 293 -4.21 -13.13 4.28
CA GLU A 293 -4.42 -14.39 3.59
C GLU A 293 -5.30 -14.27 2.34
N ARG A 294 -6.03 -13.17 2.20
CA ARG A 294 -6.91 -12.92 1.06
C ARG A 294 -6.11 -12.67 -0.21
N GLY A 295 -6.58 -13.20 -1.33
CA GLY A 295 -5.98 -13.00 -2.65
C GLY A 295 -4.54 -13.52 -2.75
N ARG A 296 -4.34 -14.79 -2.41
CA ARG A 296 -3.05 -15.48 -2.52
C ARG A 296 -2.64 -15.68 -3.97
#